data_b606af739155f42d90150669598a6cab
#
_entry.id   b606af739155f42d90150669598a6cab
#
_cell.length_a   1.000
_cell.length_b   1.000
_cell.length_c   1.000
_cell.angle_alpha   90.00
_cell.angle_beta   90.00
_cell.angle_gamma   90.00
#
_symmetry.space_group_name_H-M   'P 1'
#
loop_
_entity.id
_entity.type
_entity.pdbx_description
1 polymer ?
#
loop_
_entity_poly.entity_id
_entity_poly.type
_entity_poly.pdbx_seq_one_letter_code
_entity_poly.pdbx_strand_id
1 'polypeptide(L)'
;MKIKQKHVIIGLLMAILMAAFTLRTANIKNIPAGIYPDEAQNGVDAQLANSTGEYKLFYESNYGREGLFINLQALSIKTFGPTEFALKIWSIIFGTLTVLGVFLLASELFQNKIAGLIGAYLIAFSYWAINFSRIGFRAIMVPFILSFSFYFLFKGLRTKKLHDFVIAGLIYGLGVHTYIAFRVSPLVLVALFISLLITRKNFIANYWKHTLVFVVALFITAAPMLFDFFIFNPHHYASRTSAISILNPEVNQGKLVSSIAKTFALSLQKYVVMGDLNMRHNYPPYALLNPLTGVAFLIGLFYIIYKIINLLWLRFRKDIRNEKLDIYIFLFAWLIALLIPEFLASEGNPHALRSIGTLPAVIIISIIPFMWVLKKYNSFGHGFRIFVISSAIATFAFIAIADPVKYFIYFANSPKQHEVFDANLRVVSDYIKAINPSQEKFIVTGSMQRLPIKYLNPNISNTFYFYPGEVQNISPSNTDSAIFIFTGADWDAINYLRTKFPNMTFQDHRNSFGDTFYTLKN
;
A
#
# COMPACT_ATOMS: atom_id res chain seq x y z
N MET A 1 -24.61 30.73 12.01
CA MET A 1 -23.67 30.52 10.90
C MET A 1 -22.70 29.34 11.16
N LYS A 2 -22.00 29.25 12.31
CA LYS A 2 -21.04 28.15 12.64
C LYS A 2 -21.63 26.73 12.59
N ILE A 3 -22.89 26.53 13.02
CA ILE A 3 -23.54 25.20 13.03
C ILE A 3 -23.79 24.70 11.59
N LYS A 4 -24.33 25.55 10.68
CA LYS A 4 -24.54 25.20 9.27
C LYS A 4 -23.23 24.83 8.58
N GLN A 5 -22.14 25.57 8.83
CA GLN A 5 -20.82 25.27 8.26
C GLN A 5 -20.25 23.91 8.71
N LYS A 6 -20.46 23.54 9.99
CA LYS A 6 -20.04 22.22 10.52
C LYS A 6 -20.76 21.07 9.80
N HIS A 7 -22.08 21.17 9.61
CA HIS A 7 -22.86 20.15 8.91
C HIS A 7 -22.44 20.01 7.44
N VAL A 8 -22.16 21.12 6.75
CA VAL A 8 -21.65 21.08 5.36
C VAL A 8 -20.31 20.34 5.30
N ILE A 9 -19.36 20.63 6.18
CA ILE A 9 -18.06 19.94 6.21
C ILE A 9 -18.22 18.45 6.47
N ILE A 10 -19.09 18.07 7.43
CA ILE A 10 -19.36 16.64 7.72
C ILE A 10 -20.03 15.97 6.50
N GLY A 11 -21.01 16.62 5.89
CA GLY A 11 -21.68 16.10 4.69
C GLY A 11 -20.73 15.87 3.53
N LEU A 12 -19.83 16.83 3.25
CA LEU A 12 -18.79 16.71 2.21
C LEU A 12 -17.80 15.58 2.56
N LEU A 13 -17.35 15.49 3.81
CA LEU A 13 -16.45 14.40 4.23
C LEU A 13 -17.11 13.04 4.06
N MET A 14 -18.36 12.89 4.45
CA MET A 14 -19.10 11.63 4.28
C MET A 14 -19.26 11.28 2.79
N ALA A 15 -19.56 12.24 1.94
CA ALA A 15 -19.61 12.03 0.49
C ALA A 15 -18.26 11.58 -0.08
N ILE A 16 -17.16 12.20 0.35
CA ILE A 16 -15.80 11.80 -0.05
C ILE A 16 -15.48 10.38 0.43
N LEU A 17 -15.81 10.04 1.68
CA LEU A 17 -15.57 8.70 2.24
C LEU A 17 -16.41 7.64 1.53
N MET A 18 -17.67 7.92 1.22
CA MET A 18 -18.51 7.03 0.42
C MET A 18 -17.94 6.81 -0.99
N ALA A 19 -17.55 7.88 -1.68
CA ALA A 19 -16.90 7.77 -2.99
C ALA A 19 -15.59 6.96 -2.90
N ALA A 20 -14.77 7.21 -1.88
CA ALA A 20 -13.53 6.47 -1.63
C ALA A 20 -13.79 4.98 -1.40
N PHE A 21 -14.78 4.63 -0.59
CA PHE A 21 -15.17 3.23 -0.33
C PHE A 21 -15.72 2.56 -1.60
N THR A 22 -16.59 3.24 -2.34
CA THR A 22 -17.16 2.73 -3.61
C THR A 22 -16.06 2.45 -4.63
N LEU A 23 -15.11 3.38 -4.84
CA LEU A 23 -13.99 3.17 -5.75
C LEU A 23 -13.09 1.98 -5.33
N ARG A 24 -13.00 1.69 -4.04
CA ARG A 24 -12.21 0.58 -3.51
C ARG A 24 -12.92 -0.75 -3.54
N THR A 25 -14.25 -0.77 -3.56
CA THR A 25 -15.07 -2.00 -3.60
C THR A 25 -15.61 -2.34 -4.99
N ALA A 26 -15.83 -1.34 -5.86
CA ALA A 26 -16.42 -1.53 -7.17
C ALA A 26 -15.69 -2.60 -7.99
N ASN A 27 -16.41 -3.63 -8.42
CA ASN A 27 -15.90 -4.73 -9.23
C ASN A 27 -14.61 -5.40 -8.67
N ILE A 28 -14.49 -5.53 -7.34
CA ILE A 28 -13.28 -6.02 -6.66
C ILE A 28 -12.93 -7.47 -7.04
N LYS A 29 -13.91 -8.24 -7.48
CA LYS A 29 -13.74 -9.61 -7.95
C LYS A 29 -12.96 -9.67 -9.28
N ASN A 30 -13.11 -8.68 -10.17
CA ASN A 30 -12.58 -8.72 -11.52
C ASN A 30 -11.44 -7.71 -11.77
N ILE A 31 -11.24 -6.74 -10.88
CA ILE A 31 -10.19 -5.72 -11.03
C ILE A 31 -9.44 -5.58 -9.70
N PRO A 32 -8.17 -6.00 -9.64
CA PRO A 32 -7.36 -6.70 -10.67
C PRO A 32 -7.95 -8.06 -11.04
N ALA A 33 -7.64 -8.56 -12.25
CA ALA A 33 -8.29 -9.73 -12.85
C ALA A 33 -7.98 -11.06 -12.15
N GLY A 34 -6.89 -11.13 -11.39
CA GLY A 34 -6.46 -12.33 -10.66
C GLY A 34 -6.08 -12.04 -9.22
N ILE A 35 -5.54 -13.06 -8.57
CA ILE A 35 -4.92 -12.98 -7.25
C ILE A 35 -3.42 -13.18 -7.43
N TYR A 36 -2.66 -12.16 -7.09
CA TYR A 36 -1.22 -12.23 -7.15
C TYR A 36 -0.66 -13.28 -6.15
N PRO A 37 0.38 -14.05 -6.48
CA PRO A 37 0.88 -15.13 -5.62
C PRO A 37 1.23 -14.72 -4.19
N ASP A 38 1.83 -13.54 -3.96
CA ASP A 38 2.11 -13.04 -2.60
C ASP A 38 0.82 -12.76 -1.80
N GLU A 39 -0.22 -12.30 -2.49
CA GLU A 39 -1.55 -12.09 -1.91
C GLU A 39 -2.21 -13.43 -1.59
N ALA A 40 -2.10 -14.41 -2.50
CA ALA A 40 -2.60 -15.75 -2.31
C ALA A 40 -1.89 -16.48 -1.16
N GLN A 41 -0.56 -16.29 -1.01
CA GLN A 41 0.18 -16.84 0.11
C GLN A 41 -0.34 -16.32 1.46
N ASN A 42 -0.70 -15.03 1.55
CA ASN A 42 -1.36 -14.51 2.75
C ASN A 42 -2.66 -15.27 3.03
N GLY A 43 -3.45 -15.56 1.99
CA GLY A 43 -4.70 -16.30 2.11
C GLY A 43 -4.50 -17.76 2.54
N VAL A 44 -3.50 -18.44 2.00
CA VAL A 44 -3.15 -19.81 2.39
C VAL A 44 -2.71 -19.87 3.85
N ASP A 45 -1.85 -18.95 4.29
CA ASP A 45 -1.41 -18.88 5.69
C ASP A 45 -2.58 -18.55 6.63
N ALA A 46 -3.48 -17.66 6.21
CA ALA A 46 -4.69 -17.33 6.95
C ALA A 46 -5.66 -18.52 7.08
N GLN A 47 -5.80 -19.33 6.03
CA GLN A 47 -6.57 -20.58 6.08
C GLN A 47 -5.93 -21.61 7.02
N LEU A 48 -4.61 -21.73 6.98
CA LEU A 48 -3.87 -22.60 7.89
C LEU A 48 -4.06 -22.15 9.35
N ALA A 49 -3.94 -20.84 9.62
CA ALA A 49 -4.20 -20.30 10.95
C ALA A 49 -5.62 -20.59 11.44
N ASN A 50 -6.64 -20.50 10.56
CA ASN A 50 -8.02 -20.86 10.90
C ASN A 50 -8.21 -22.35 11.20
N SER A 51 -7.50 -23.23 10.49
CA SER A 51 -7.63 -24.70 10.67
C SER A 51 -6.88 -25.22 11.89
N THR A 52 -5.73 -24.62 12.21
CA THR A 52 -4.88 -25.03 13.35
C THR A 52 -5.17 -24.26 14.63
N GLY A 53 -5.78 -23.06 14.53
CA GLY A 53 -5.93 -22.13 15.66
C GLY A 53 -4.65 -21.33 15.97
N GLU A 54 -3.58 -21.48 15.19
CA GLU A 54 -2.29 -20.83 15.40
C GLU A 54 -2.16 -19.51 14.65
N TYR A 55 -2.52 -18.42 15.29
CA TYR A 55 -2.38 -17.06 14.76
C TYR A 55 -1.00 -16.49 15.14
N LYS A 56 -0.11 -16.40 14.16
CA LYS A 56 1.31 -16.04 14.38
C LYS A 56 1.54 -14.54 14.38
N LEU A 57 2.52 -14.06 15.16
CA LEU A 57 3.03 -12.69 15.09
C LEU A 57 3.81 -12.46 13.79
N PHE A 58 4.52 -13.49 13.33
CA PHE A 58 5.33 -13.47 12.12
C PHE A 58 5.19 -14.78 11.35
N TYR A 59 4.98 -14.71 10.04
CA TYR A 59 4.90 -15.84 9.12
C TYR A 59 6.18 -15.90 8.29
N GLU A 60 6.92 -16.98 8.40
CA GLU A 60 8.23 -17.15 7.74
C GLU A 60 8.13 -17.34 6.23
N SER A 61 7.01 -17.88 5.72
CA SER A 61 6.77 -18.08 4.29
C SER A 61 6.93 -16.76 3.52
N ASN A 62 7.32 -16.85 2.24
CA ASN A 62 7.51 -15.72 1.34
C ASN A 62 8.44 -14.63 1.93
N TYR A 63 9.64 -15.04 2.34
CA TYR A 63 10.71 -14.18 2.91
C TYR A 63 10.35 -13.46 4.21
N GLY A 64 9.35 -13.94 4.93
CA GLY A 64 8.93 -13.40 6.22
C GLY A 64 7.95 -12.23 6.12
N ARG A 65 6.86 -12.32 6.91
CA ARG A 65 5.79 -11.30 6.91
C ARG A 65 5.22 -11.11 8.30
N GLU A 66 5.03 -9.85 8.68
CA GLU A 66 4.34 -9.45 9.90
C GLU A 66 2.89 -9.97 9.90
N GLY A 67 2.46 -10.63 10.99
CA GLY A 67 1.26 -11.46 11.02
C GLY A 67 -0.07 -10.70 11.16
N LEU A 68 -0.07 -9.46 11.64
CA LEU A 68 -1.32 -8.73 11.95
C LEU A 68 -2.31 -8.71 10.77
N PHE A 69 -1.83 -8.41 9.57
CA PHE A 69 -2.69 -8.34 8.39
C PHE A 69 -3.22 -9.72 7.98
N ILE A 70 -2.38 -10.77 8.05
CA ILE A 70 -2.74 -12.15 7.71
C ILE A 70 -3.79 -12.66 8.71
N ASN A 71 -3.64 -12.36 9.99
CA ASN A 71 -4.60 -12.72 11.02
C ASN A 71 -5.95 -12.01 10.84
N LEU A 72 -5.94 -10.76 10.38
CA LEU A 72 -7.17 -10.06 9.97
C LEU A 72 -7.81 -10.72 8.73
N GLN A 73 -6.99 -11.11 7.74
CA GLN A 73 -7.49 -11.87 6.58
C GLN A 73 -8.07 -13.23 7.00
N ALA A 74 -7.51 -13.90 8.00
CA ALA A 74 -8.07 -15.14 8.54
C ALA A 74 -9.50 -14.92 9.07
N LEU A 75 -9.77 -13.81 9.76
CA LEU A 75 -11.10 -13.44 10.22
C LEU A 75 -12.08 -13.23 9.06
N SER A 76 -11.68 -12.49 8.03
CA SER A 76 -12.56 -12.25 6.86
C SER A 76 -12.78 -13.53 6.04
N ILE A 77 -11.75 -14.39 5.89
CA ILE A 77 -11.89 -15.68 5.21
C ILE A 77 -12.81 -16.63 5.97
N LYS A 78 -12.75 -16.63 7.31
CA LYS A 78 -13.69 -17.39 8.14
C LYS A 78 -15.14 -16.94 7.94
N THR A 79 -15.35 -15.66 7.66
CA THR A 79 -16.70 -15.04 7.53
C THR A 79 -17.23 -15.15 6.10
N PHE A 80 -16.42 -14.87 5.08
CA PHE A 80 -16.84 -14.74 3.67
C PHE A 80 -16.34 -15.89 2.78
N GLY A 81 -15.66 -16.89 3.35
CA GLY A 81 -15.01 -17.96 2.59
C GLY A 81 -13.75 -17.50 1.85
N PRO A 82 -13.10 -18.43 1.10
CA PRO A 82 -11.89 -18.15 0.34
C PRO A 82 -12.20 -17.41 -0.97
N THR A 83 -12.50 -16.15 -0.86
CA THR A 83 -12.88 -15.27 -1.97
C THR A 83 -11.90 -14.10 -2.12
N GLU A 84 -11.85 -13.49 -3.31
CA GLU A 84 -11.07 -12.29 -3.58
C GLU A 84 -11.49 -11.13 -2.63
N PHE A 85 -12.78 -11.03 -2.34
CA PHE A 85 -13.31 -10.03 -1.41
C PHE A 85 -12.77 -10.23 0.00
N ALA A 86 -12.82 -11.49 0.52
CA ALA A 86 -12.32 -11.80 1.86
C ALA A 86 -10.83 -11.48 2.01
N LEU A 87 -10.03 -11.68 0.95
CA LEU A 87 -8.62 -11.40 0.93
C LEU A 87 -8.30 -9.90 0.91
N LYS A 88 -9.17 -9.08 0.29
CA LYS A 88 -8.92 -7.65 0.01
C LYS A 88 -9.66 -6.69 0.94
N ILE A 89 -10.68 -7.13 1.68
CA ILE A 89 -11.56 -6.23 2.46
C ILE A 89 -10.79 -5.37 3.48
N TRP A 90 -9.74 -5.92 4.11
CA TRP A 90 -8.94 -5.15 5.06
C TRP A 90 -8.11 -4.05 4.38
N SER A 91 -7.62 -4.29 3.16
CA SER A 91 -6.97 -3.24 2.36
C SER A 91 -7.96 -2.12 2.00
N ILE A 92 -9.21 -2.47 1.68
CA ILE A 92 -10.29 -1.51 1.41
C ILE A 92 -10.57 -0.66 2.64
N ILE A 93 -10.71 -1.30 3.82
CA ILE A 93 -10.97 -0.62 5.09
C ILE A 93 -9.82 0.33 5.44
N PHE A 94 -8.56 -0.15 5.49
CA PHE A 94 -7.41 0.68 5.83
C PHE A 94 -7.18 1.80 4.82
N GLY A 95 -7.36 1.53 3.53
CA GLY A 95 -7.26 2.56 2.50
C GLY A 95 -8.35 3.64 2.60
N THR A 96 -9.58 3.27 2.96
CA THR A 96 -10.67 4.22 3.20
C THR A 96 -10.44 5.01 4.50
N LEU A 97 -10.01 4.35 5.56
CA LEU A 97 -9.67 5.01 6.82
C LEU A 97 -8.47 5.95 6.67
N THR A 98 -7.53 5.67 5.76
CA THR A 98 -6.43 6.60 5.43
C THR A 98 -6.96 7.92 4.90
N VAL A 99 -8.06 7.94 4.12
CA VAL A 99 -8.72 9.17 3.66
C VAL A 99 -9.19 10.00 4.86
N LEU A 100 -9.81 9.36 5.86
CA LEU A 100 -10.21 10.01 7.11
C LEU A 100 -8.99 10.49 7.90
N GLY A 101 -7.94 9.68 8.00
CA GLY A 101 -6.69 10.03 8.69
C GLY A 101 -6.03 11.27 8.09
N VAL A 102 -5.95 11.37 6.76
CA VAL A 102 -5.43 12.54 6.05
C VAL A 102 -6.32 13.77 6.27
N PHE A 103 -7.66 13.63 6.25
CA PHE A 103 -8.58 14.72 6.63
C PHE A 103 -8.28 15.26 8.01
N LEU A 104 -8.17 14.37 9.00
CA LEU A 104 -7.92 14.75 10.39
C LEU A 104 -6.57 15.42 10.56
N LEU A 105 -5.51 14.80 10.02
CA LEU A 105 -4.14 15.31 10.14
C LEU A 105 -3.96 16.63 9.40
N ALA A 106 -4.39 16.76 8.16
CA ALA A 106 -4.31 18.02 7.42
C ALA A 106 -5.13 19.12 8.09
N SER A 107 -6.34 18.80 8.60
CA SER A 107 -7.13 19.75 9.39
C SER A 107 -6.39 20.25 10.62
N GLU A 108 -5.64 19.37 11.28
CA GLU A 108 -4.87 19.72 12.48
C GLU A 108 -3.62 20.52 12.13
N LEU A 109 -2.84 20.11 11.14
CA LEU A 109 -1.60 20.78 10.75
C LEU A 109 -1.86 22.21 10.23
N PHE A 110 -2.89 22.40 9.42
CA PHE A 110 -3.24 23.72 8.86
C PHE A 110 -4.23 24.50 9.71
N GLN A 111 -4.74 23.94 10.81
CA GLN A 111 -5.84 24.51 11.62
C GLN A 111 -7.03 24.95 10.77
N ASN A 112 -7.34 24.17 9.72
CA ASN A 112 -8.36 24.49 8.73
C ASN A 112 -9.03 23.21 8.19
N LYS A 113 -10.35 23.09 8.36
CA LYS A 113 -11.14 21.95 7.89
C LYS A 113 -11.20 21.84 6.36
N ILE A 114 -11.07 22.95 5.63
CA ILE A 114 -11.03 22.94 4.17
C ILE A 114 -9.73 22.26 3.70
N ALA A 115 -8.59 22.50 4.36
CA ALA A 115 -7.36 21.78 4.08
C ALA A 115 -7.55 20.27 4.24
N GLY A 116 -8.25 19.85 5.31
CA GLY A 116 -8.62 18.44 5.49
C GLY A 116 -9.46 17.88 4.35
N LEU A 117 -10.51 18.62 3.93
CA LEU A 117 -11.36 18.18 2.80
C LEU A 117 -10.60 18.08 1.49
N ILE A 118 -9.69 19.00 1.20
CA ILE A 118 -8.83 18.94 0.01
C ILE A 118 -7.95 17.69 0.08
N GLY A 119 -7.28 17.45 1.21
CA GLY A 119 -6.44 16.25 1.39
C GLY A 119 -7.22 14.96 1.26
N ALA A 120 -8.40 14.87 1.90
CA ALA A 120 -9.29 13.72 1.78
C ALA A 120 -9.71 13.49 0.32
N TYR A 121 -10.03 14.55 -0.42
CA TYR A 121 -10.40 14.46 -1.82
C TYR A 121 -9.24 13.97 -2.69
N LEU A 122 -8.06 14.57 -2.56
CA LEU A 122 -6.88 14.17 -3.34
C LEU A 122 -6.53 12.70 -3.16
N ILE A 123 -6.54 12.19 -1.92
CA ILE A 123 -6.21 10.78 -1.65
C ILE A 123 -7.36 9.83 -2.00
N ALA A 124 -8.63 10.26 -1.88
CA ALA A 124 -9.79 9.44 -2.22
C ALA A 124 -9.78 9.01 -3.70
N PHE A 125 -9.42 9.94 -4.59
CA PHE A 125 -9.41 9.74 -6.04
C PHE A 125 -8.02 9.39 -6.61
N SER A 126 -6.94 9.37 -5.80
CA SER A 126 -5.59 9.03 -6.27
C SER A 126 -5.51 7.58 -6.76
N TYR A 127 -5.00 7.37 -7.98
CA TYR A 127 -4.71 6.05 -8.54
C TYR A 127 -3.86 5.21 -7.58
N TRP A 128 -2.79 5.79 -7.04
CA TRP A 128 -1.87 5.10 -6.13
C TRP A 128 -2.59 4.59 -4.88
N ALA A 129 -3.43 5.42 -4.25
CA ALA A 129 -4.22 5.03 -3.09
C ALA A 129 -5.30 4.00 -3.42
N ILE A 130 -5.98 4.13 -4.57
CA ILE A 130 -7.00 3.17 -5.05
C ILE A 130 -6.34 1.81 -5.28
N ASN A 131 -5.24 1.76 -6.04
CA ASN A 131 -4.58 0.52 -6.42
C ASN A 131 -4.17 -0.31 -5.19
N PHE A 132 -3.43 0.27 -4.24
CA PHE A 132 -3.00 -0.46 -3.04
C PHE A 132 -4.14 -0.79 -2.06
N SER A 133 -5.27 -0.11 -2.15
CA SER A 133 -6.48 -0.47 -1.39
C SER A 133 -7.24 -1.66 -1.98
N ARG A 134 -6.89 -2.09 -3.22
CA ARG A 134 -7.57 -3.15 -3.95
C ARG A 134 -6.71 -4.41 -4.14
N ILE A 135 -5.53 -4.40 -3.54
CA ILE A 135 -4.62 -5.54 -3.46
C ILE A 135 -4.51 -5.96 -1.98
N GLY A 136 -4.50 -7.25 -1.69
CA GLY A 136 -4.46 -7.78 -0.32
C GLY A 136 -3.07 -7.66 0.34
N PHE A 137 -2.46 -6.46 0.32
CA PHE A 137 -1.12 -6.21 0.84
C PHE A 137 -1.15 -5.45 2.17
N ARG A 138 -0.42 -5.98 3.16
CA ARG A 138 -0.28 -5.39 4.51
C ARG A 138 0.30 -3.97 4.51
N ALA A 139 1.04 -3.59 3.46
CA ALA A 139 1.69 -2.29 3.34
C ALA A 139 0.70 -1.10 3.39
N ILE A 140 -0.57 -1.32 3.00
CA ILE A 140 -1.63 -0.29 3.07
C ILE A 140 -1.93 0.17 4.51
N MET A 141 -1.55 -0.62 5.52
CA MET A 141 -1.70 -0.23 6.92
C MET A 141 -0.75 0.91 7.32
N VAL A 142 0.42 1.04 6.66
CA VAL A 142 1.41 2.07 7.00
C VAL A 142 0.86 3.50 6.86
N PRO A 143 0.26 3.91 5.72
CA PRO A 143 -0.37 5.22 5.59
C PRO A 143 -1.47 5.48 6.63
N PHE A 144 -2.27 4.46 6.95
CA PHE A 144 -3.31 4.52 7.97
C PHE A 144 -2.70 4.81 9.35
N ILE A 145 -1.76 3.98 9.81
CA ILE A 145 -1.11 4.12 11.11
C ILE A 145 -0.45 5.49 11.26
N LEU A 146 0.35 5.91 10.28
CA LEU A 146 1.07 7.17 10.34
C LEU A 146 0.12 8.37 10.37
N SER A 147 -0.95 8.36 9.55
CA SER A 147 -1.91 9.46 9.51
C SER A 147 -2.64 9.67 10.84
N PHE A 148 -3.12 8.57 11.45
CA PHE A 148 -3.83 8.66 12.73
C PHE A 148 -2.90 8.93 13.90
N SER A 149 -1.76 8.26 13.98
CA SER A 149 -0.79 8.50 15.05
C SER A 149 -0.31 9.96 15.05
N PHE A 150 0.08 10.49 13.90
CA PHE A 150 0.52 11.87 13.80
C PHE A 150 -0.61 12.88 14.02
N TYR A 151 -1.85 12.56 13.62
CA TYR A 151 -2.99 13.39 14.00
C TYR A 151 -3.12 13.56 15.51
N PHE A 152 -3.11 12.45 16.25
CA PHE A 152 -3.22 12.52 17.71
C PHE A 152 -1.99 13.16 18.35
N LEU A 153 -0.80 12.93 17.80
CA LEU A 153 0.43 13.56 18.29
C LEU A 153 0.38 15.09 18.16
N PHE A 154 0.05 15.62 16.97
CA PHE A 154 -0.07 17.07 16.76
C PHE A 154 -1.21 17.68 17.55
N LYS A 155 -2.35 16.99 17.64
CA LYS A 155 -3.45 17.40 18.50
C LYS A 155 -3.01 17.45 19.96
N GLY A 156 -2.27 16.46 20.46
CA GLY A 156 -1.68 16.44 21.78
C GLY A 156 -0.70 17.61 22.02
N LEU A 157 0.19 17.89 21.05
CA LEU A 157 1.11 19.02 21.10
C LEU A 157 0.38 20.38 21.20
N ARG A 158 -0.82 20.51 20.63
CA ARG A 158 -1.67 21.70 20.70
C ARG A 158 -2.50 21.77 21.97
N THR A 159 -3.15 20.64 22.33
CA THR A 159 -4.13 20.63 23.44
C THR A 159 -3.50 20.33 24.80
N LYS A 160 -2.29 19.79 24.85
CA LYS A 160 -1.56 19.31 26.02
C LYS A 160 -2.31 18.22 26.79
N LYS A 161 -3.20 17.48 26.13
CA LYS A 161 -3.97 16.40 26.75
C LYS A 161 -3.21 15.08 26.67
N LEU A 162 -2.91 14.45 27.81
CA LEU A 162 -2.16 13.20 27.90
C LEU A 162 -2.78 12.07 27.08
N HIS A 163 -4.13 11.96 27.04
CA HIS A 163 -4.80 10.90 26.29
C HIS A 163 -4.52 10.96 24.79
N ASP A 164 -4.30 12.16 24.20
CA ASP A 164 -3.94 12.27 22.80
C ASP A 164 -2.56 11.64 22.53
N PHE A 165 -1.61 11.78 23.48
CA PHE A 165 -0.28 11.13 23.39
C PHE A 165 -0.35 9.62 23.61
N VAL A 166 -1.20 9.14 24.54
CA VAL A 166 -1.45 7.70 24.71
C VAL A 166 -1.97 7.09 23.39
N ILE A 167 -3.02 7.66 22.82
CA ILE A 167 -3.62 7.15 21.58
C ILE A 167 -2.59 7.21 20.43
N ALA A 168 -1.84 8.31 20.31
CA ALA A 168 -0.79 8.43 19.31
C ALA A 168 0.27 7.33 19.44
N GLY A 169 0.73 7.06 20.67
CA GLY A 169 1.73 6.02 20.96
C GLY A 169 1.21 4.62 20.69
N LEU A 170 0.01 4.28 21.17
CA LEU A 170 -0.60 2.96 20.91
C LEU A 170 -0.75 2.69 19.41
N ILE A 171 -1.26 3.67 18.64
CA ILE A 171 -1.41 3.52 17.19
C ILE A 171 -0.03 3.41 16.52
N TYR A 172 0.94 4.23 16.93
CA TYR A 172 2.27 4.19 16.34
C TYR A 172 2.96 2.85 16.57
N GLY A 173 2.89 2.30 17.79
CA GLY A 173 3.49 1.00 18.10
C GLY A 173 2.90 -0.17 17.31
N LEU A 174 1.60 -0.13 16.98
CA LEU A 174 1.00 -1.10 16.06
C LEU A 174 1.64 -1.08 14.67
N GLY A 175 2.29 0.01 14.29
CA GLY A 175 2.99 0.12 13.01
C GLY A 175 4.09 -0.92 12.81
N VAL A 176 4.74 -1.37 13.88
CA VAL A 176 5.78 -2.42 13.82
C VAL A 176 5.22 -3.76 13.32
N HIS A 177 3.92 -3.99 13.49
CA HIS A 177 3.20 -5.20 13.03
C HIS A 177 2.69 -5.09 11.58
N THR A 178 3.03 -4.03 10.84
CA THR A 178 2.42 -3.76 9.52
C THR A 178 3.30 -4.18 8.36
N TYR A 179 4.34 -3.41 8.07
CA TYR A 179 5.20 -3.62 6.90
C TYR A 179 6.60 -3.11 7.17
N ILE A 180 7.58 -3.80 6.61
CA ILE A 180 9.02 -3.51 6.82
C ILE A 180 9.38 -2.03 6.62
N ALA A 181 8.75 -1.33 5.68
CA ALA A 181 9.01 0.09 5.45
C ALA A 181 8.64 0.99 6.64
N PHE A 182 7.80 0.53 7.57
CA PHE A 182 7.49 1.28 8.78
C PHE A 182 8.71 1.44 9.70
N ARG A 183 9.68 0.52 9.64
CA ARG A 183 10.87 0.48 10.51
C ARG A 183 11.76 1.73 10.42
N VAL A 184 11.65 2.52 9.34
CA VAL A 184 12.37 3.80 9.19
C VAL A 184 11.57 5.01 9.70
N SER A 185 10.30 4.83 10.03
CA SER A 185 9.44 5.93 10.51
C SER A 185 9.92 6.59 11.81
N PRO A 186 10.67 5.95 12.74
CA PRO A 186 11.24 6.63 13.90
C PRO A 186 12.11 7.84 13.54
N LEU A 187 12.73 7.87 12.36
CA LEU A 187 13.48 9.03 11.89
C LEU A 187 12.60 10.29 11.77
N VAL A 188 11.31 10.12 11.44
CA VAL A 188 10.34 11.22 11.41
C VAL A 188 10.10 11.78 12.81
N LEU A 189 9.95 10.91 13.82
CA LEU A 189 9.79 11.32 15.21
C LEU A 189 11.04 12.03 15.75
N VAL A 190 12.24 11.52 15.41
CA VAL A 190 13.51 12.15 15.78
C VAL A 190 13.61 13.55 15.16
N ALA A 191 13.33 13.70 13.88
CA ALA A 191 13.36 15.00 13.21
C ALA A 191 12.34 15.98 13.81
N LEU A 192 11.13 15.51 14.11
CA LEU A 192 10.10 16.31 14.78
C LEU A 192 10.56 16.71 16.19
N PHE A 193 11.12 15.78 16.97
CA PHE A 193 11.62 16.06 18.32
C PHE A 193 12.72 17.13 18.29
N ILE A 194 13.70 17.01 17.40
CA ILE A 194 14.75 18.03 17.21
C ILE A 194 14.14 19.39 16.82
N SER A 195 13.16 19.39 15.93
CA SER A 195 12.46 20.62 15.55
C SER A 195 11.77 21.27 16.76
N LEU A 196 11.07 20.49 17.58
CA LEU A 196 10.39 20.99 18.78
C LEU A 196 11.37 21.59 19.82
N LEU A 197 12.59 21.03 19.94
CA LEU A 197 13.64 21.62 20.76
C LEU A 197 14.10 23.00 20.23
N ILE A 198 14.19 23.15 18.93
CA ILE A 198 14.62 24.39 18.28
C ILE A 198 13.54 25.47 18.38
N THR A 199 12.26 25.10 18.21
CA THR A 199 11.16 26.05 18.05
C THR A 199 10.46 26.42 19.34
N ARG A 200 10.38 25.49 20.32
CA ARG A 200 9.63 25.69 21.55
C ARG A 200 10.56 25.91 22.76
N LYS A 201 10.37 27.06 23.43
CA LYS A 201 11.11 27.35 24.67
C LYS A 201 10.73 26.32 25.76
N ASN A 202 11.75 25.80 26.45
CA ASN A 202 11.58 24.83 27.55
C ASN A 202 10.73 23.62 27.18
N PHE A 203 10.86 23.13 25.94
CA PHE A 203 10.06 22.01 25.42
C PHE A 203 10.14 20.78 26.34
N ILE A 204 11.34 20.36 26.75
CA ILE A 204 11.53 19.21 27.63
C ILE A 204 10.78 19.40 28.94
N ALA A 205 10.96 20.54 29.63
CA ALA A 205 10.31 20.81 30.92
C ALA A 205 8.76 20.75 30.80
N ASN A 206 8.22 21.24 29.68
CA ASN A 206 6.77 21.33 29.48
C ASN A 206 6.13 20.02 28.95
N TYR A 207 6.92 19.15 28.28
CA TYR A 207 6.36 17.98 27.56
C TYR A 207 6.99 16.64 27.95
N TRP A 208 7.91 16.56 28.95
CA TRP A 208 8.55 15.29 29.30
C TRP A 208 7.56 14.19 29.70
N LYS A 209 6.49 14.54 30.50
CA LYS A 209 5.43 13.59 30.86
C LYS A 209 4.67 13.09 29.64
N HIS A 210 4.38 13.98 28.69
CA HIS A 210 3.65 13.66 27.45
C HIS A 210 4.51 12.76 26.55
N THR A 211 5.80 13.07 26.41
CA THR A 211 6.75 12.25 25.66
C THR A 211 6.92 10.87 26.31
N LEU A 212 7.05 10.81 27.63
CA LEU A 212 7.14 9.54 28.36
C LEU A 212 5.91 8.67 28.14
N VAL A 213 4.72 9.25 28.28
CA VAL A 213 3.44 8.53 28.10
C VAL A 213 3.28 8.05 26.65
N PHE A 214 3.68 8.86 25.65
CA PHE A 214 3.72 8.43 24.25
C PHE A 214 4.65 7.24 24.05
N VAL A 215 5.88 7.31 24.57
CA VAL A 215 6.89 6.24 24.43
C VAL A 215 6.42 4.95 25.13
N VAL A 216 5.91 5.04 26.36
CA VAL A 216 5.36 3.88 27.07
C VAL A 216 4.21 3.24 26.28
N ALA A 217 3.27 4.05 25.80
CA ALA A 217 2.13 3.55 25.01
C ALA A 217 2.58 2.89 23.69
N LEU A 218 3.59 3.47 23.03
CA LEU A 218 4.22 2.88 21.84
C LEU A 218 4.79 1.49 22.16
N PHE A 219 5.59 1.37 23.23
CA PHE A 219 6.20 0.09 23.59
C PHE A 219 5.18 -0.96 24.02
N ILE A 220 4.05 -0.59 24.63
CA ILE A 220 2.98 -1.55 24.98
C ILE A 220 2.51 -2.30 23.73
N THR A 221 2.25 -1.61 22.64
CA THR A 221 1.74 -2.25 21.40
C THR A 221 2.85 -2.79 20.51
N ALA A 222 4.05 -2.22 20.54
CA ALA A 222 5.18 -2.70 19.75
C ALA A 222 5.88 -3.93 20.40
N ALA A 223 5.80 -4.08 21.72
CA ALA A 223 6.56 -5.06 22.50
C ALA A 223 6.47 -6.50 21.96
N PRO A 224 5.28 -7.06 21.61
CA PRO A 224 5.22 -8.44 21.13
C PRO A 224 6.12 -8.69 19.92
N MET A 225 6.11 -7.78 18.94
CA MET A 225 6.94 -7.90 17.74
C MET A 225 8.42 -7.58 18.01
N LEU A 226 8.72 -6.64 18.92
CA LEU A 226 10.10 -6.32 19.30
C LEU A 226 10.73 -7.49 20.06
N PHE A 227 9.99 -8.17 20.93
CA PHE A 227 10.48 -9.38 21.58
C PHE A 227 10.72 -10.51 20.57
N ASP A 228 9.83 -10.69 19.59
CA ASP A 228 10.06 -11.65 18.51
C ASP A 228 11.35 -11.32 17.74
N PHE A 229 11.53 -10.08 17.30
CA PHE A 229 12.66 -9.66 16.48
C PHE A 229 14.02 -9.63 17.20
N PHE A 230 14.05 -9.35 18.48
CA PHE A 230 15.33 -9.10 19.17
C PHE A 230 15.67 -10.15 20.24
N ILE A 231 14.70 -10.95 20.69
CA ILE A 231 14.89 -11.91 21.76
C ILE A 231 14.61 -13.34 21.29
N PHE A 232 13.41 -13.59 20.73
CA PHE A 232 12.99 -14.96 20.42
C PHE A 232 13.49 -15.44 19.05
N ASN A 233 13.37 -14.61 18.01
CA ASN A 233 13.65 -14.99 16.62
C ASN A 233 14.40 -13.86 15.87
N PRO A 234 15.68 -13.55 16.22
CA PRO A 234 16.41 -12.43 15.62
C PRO A 234 16.52 -12.49 14.08
N HIS A 235 16.47 -13.69 13.50
CA HIS A 235 16.51 -13.87 12.05
C HIS A 235 15.27 -13.31 11.34
N HIS A 236 14.12 -13.16 12.01
CA HIS A 236 12.92 -12.54 11.45
C HIS A 236 13.15 -11.06 11.09
N TYR A 237 13.98 -10.35 11.86
CA TYR A 237 14.29 -8.95 11.58
C TYR A 237 15.07 -8.76 10.28
N ALA A 238 16.07 -9.63 10.02
CA ALA A 238 16.99 -9.49 8.88
C ALA A 238 16.54 -10.24 7.61
N SER A 239 15.52 -11.09 7.70
CA SER A 239 15.13 -12.07 6.68
C SER A 239 14.96 -11.51 5.26
N ARG A 240 14.60 -10.24 5.11
CA ARG A 240 14.30 -9.61 3.81
C ARG A 240 15.26 -8.50 3.38
N THR A 241 16.06 -7.93 4.28
CA THR A 241 16.84 -6.71 4.01
C THR A 241 18.23 -6.96 3.44
N SER A 242 18.85 -8.09 3.74
CA SER A 242 20.26 -8.37 3.39
C SER A 242 20.49 -8.58 1.89
N ALA A 243 19.54 -9.19 1.18
CA ALA A 243 19.73 -9.63 -0.21
C ALA A 243 19.70 -8.50 -1.25
N ILE A 244 18.96 -7.40 -0.98
CA ILE A 244 18.69 -6.35 -1.97
C ILE A 244 19.23 -4.97 -1.57
N SER A 245 19.96 -4.89 -0.47
CA SER A 245 20.47 -3.60 0.02
C SER A 245 21.59 -3.07 -0.87
N ILE A 246 21.44 -1.83 -1.34
CA ILE A 246 22.48 -1.11 -2.09
C ILE A 246 23.73 -0.83 -1.23
N LEU A 247 23.63 -0.97 0.11
CA LEU A 247 24.75 -0.83 1.02
C LEU A 247 25.70 -2.04 0.94
N ASN A 248 25.25 -3.17 0.38
CA ASN A 248 26.12 -4.33 0.16
C ASN A 248 27.12 -4.00 -0.98
N PRO A 249 28.45 -4.12 -0.75
CA PRO A 249 29.48 -3.86 -1.75
C PRO A 249 29.33 -4.69 -3.03
N GLU A 250 28.85 -5.93 -2.94
CA GLU A 250 28.60 -6.80 -4.10
C GLU A 250 27.49 -6.24 -4.98
N VAL A 251 26.47 -5.64 -4.38
CA VAL A 251 25.32 -5.06 -5.07
C VAL A 251 25.69 -3.72 -5.73
N ASN A 252 26.41 -2.84 -5.04
CA ASN A 252 26.76 -1.51 -5.52
C ASN A 252 28.05 -1.48 -6.37
N GLN A 253 28.78 -2.60 -6.45
CA GLN A 253 30.03 -2.73 -7.21
C GLN A 253 31.07 -1.63 -6.87
N GLY A 254 31.15 -1.22 -5.63
CA GLY A 254 32.03 -0.15 -5.15
C GLY A 254 31.59 1.28 -5.50
N LYS A 255 30.41 1.46 -6.14
CA LYS A 255 29.89 2.77 -6.59
C LYS A 255 28.75 3.27 -5.70
N LEU A 256 28.87 3.16 -4.37
CA LEU A 256 27.79 3.44 -3.41
C LEU A 256 27.15 4.82 -3.62
N VAL A 257 27.94 5.90 -3.69
CA VAL A 257 27.42 7.27 -3.77
C VAL A 257 26.63 7.50 -5.05
N SER A 258 27.16 7.08 -6.20
CA SER A 258 26.47 7.24 -7.50
C SER A 258 25.21 6.38 -7.57
N SER A 259 25.23 5.19 -6.98
CA SER A 259 24.08 4.31 -6.92
C SER A 259 22.95 4.91 -6.05
N ILE A 260 23.28 5.43 -4.86
CA ILE A 260 22.32 6.13 -4.01
C ILE A 260 21.77 7.37 -4.71
N ALA A 261 22.63 8.19 -5.34
CA ALA A 261 22.18 9.39 -6.04
C ALA A 261 21.20 9.05 -7.18
N LYS A 262 21.50 8.01 -7.96
CA LYS A 262 20.63 7.54 -9.05
C LYS A 262 19.29 7.04 -8.51
N THR A 263 19.29 6.14 -7.56
CA THR A 263 18.04 5.56 -7.01
C THR A 263 17.20 6.61 -6.30
N PHE A 264 17.83 7.56 -5.58
CA PHE A 264 17.15 8.69 -4.96
C PHE A 264 16.47 9.60 -5.99
N ALA A 265 17.17 9.95 -7.08
CA ALA A 265 16.58 10.75 -8.16
C ALA A 265 15.39 10.04 -8.81
N LEU A 266 15.49 8.72 -9.08
CA LEU A 266 14.40 7.89 -9.58
C LEU A 266 13.22 7.86 -8.60
N SER A 267 13.50 7.76 -7.30
CA SER A 267 12.47 7.77 -6.25
C SER A 267 11.73 9.10 -6.13
N LEU A 268 12.37 10.23 -6.44
CA LEU A 268 11.71 11.53 -6.46
C LEU A 268 10.92 11.77 -7.75
N GLN A 269 11.48 11.41 -8.91
CA GLN A 269 10.81 11.63 -10.19
C GLN A 269 9.50 10.86 -10.34
N LYS A 270 9.34 9.70 -9.65
CA LYS A 270 8.16 8.84 -9.80
C LYS A 270 6.84 9.53 -9.51
N TYR A 271 6.86 10.58 -8.69
CA TYR A 271 5.63 11.29 -8.36
C TYR A 271 5.11 12.12 -9.53
N VAL A 272 5.98 12.60 -10.42
CA VAL A 272 5.63 13.64 -11.41
C VAL A 272 6.05 13.34 -12.85
N VAL A 273 7.00 12.44 -13.07
CA VAL A 273 7.54 12.13 -14.40
C VAL A 273 7.16 10.72 -14.84
N MET A 274 7.78 9.71 -14.25
CA MET A 274 7.58 8.31 -14.59
C MET A 274 7.55 7.48 -13.31
N GLY A 275 6.43 6.84 -13.04
CA GLY A 275 6.18 6.05 -11.85
C GLY A 275 6.85 4.68 -11.86
N ASP A 276 6.39 3.82 -10.95
CA ASP A 276 6.82 2.43 -10.86
C ASP A 276 6.46 1.68 -12.17
N LEU A 277 7.41 0.97 -12.73
CA LEU A 277 7.22 0.19 -13.96
C LEU A 277 6.53 -1.15 -13.70
N ASN A 278 6.40 -1.56 -12.45
CA ASN A 278 5.66 -2.76 -12.08
C ASN A 278 4.16 -2.48 -12.14
N MET A 279 3.48 -3.16 -13.06
CA MET A 279 2.04 -3.01 -13.31
C MET A 279 1.17 -3.31 -12.06
N ARG A 280 1.67 -4.07 -11.10
CA ARG A 280 0.98 -4.34 -9.82
C ARG A 280 0.91 -3.10 -8.94
N HIS A 281 1.89 -2.20 -9.05
CA HIS A 281 2.05 -1.04 -8.18
C HIS A 281 1.61 0.27 -8.82
N ASN A 282 1.64 0.33 -10.15
CA ASN A 282 1.29 1.51 -10.94
C ASN A 282 0.83 1.06 -12.33
N TYR A 283 0.29 1.97 -13.12
CA TYR A 283 0.02 1.79 -14.54
C TYR A 283 1.11 2.50 -15.36
N PRO A 284 2.16 1.79 -15.82
CA PRO A 284 3.25 2.41 -16.55
C PRO A 284 2.79 2.96 -17.93
N PRO A 285 3.47 3.98 -18.45
CA PRO A 285 4.59 4.72 -17.87
C PRO A 285 4.18 5.91 -17.00
N TYR A 286 2.90 6.03 -16.64
CA TYR A 286 2.36 7.19 -15.94
C TYR A 286 3.01 7.40 -14.57
N ALA A 287 3.14 8.68 -14.18
CA ALA A 287 3.53 9.07 -12.83
C ALA A 287 2.54 8.57 -11.76
N LEU A 288 2.97 8.50 -10.49
CA LEU A 288 2.08 8.12 -9.38
C LEU A 288 0.99 9.14 -9.14
N LEU A 289 1.27 10.42 -9.34
CA LEU A 289 0.31 11.50 -9.21
C LEU A 289 -0.20 11.91 -10.60
N ASN A 290 -1.47 12.26 -10.70
CA ASN A 290 -1.96 12.92 -11.90
C ASN A 290 -1.28 14.29 -12.06
N PRO A 291 -1.23 14.87 -13.27
CA PRO A 291 -0.44 16.07 -13.56
C PRO A 291 -0.75 17.26 -12.62
N LEU A 292 -2.03 17.49 -12.29
CA LEU A 292 -2.42 18.62 -11.46
C LEU A 292 -2.00 18.43 -10.00
N THR A 293 -2.18 17.23 -9.45
CA THR A 293 -1.68 16.89 -8.11
C THR A 293 -0.14 16.90 -8.08
N GLY A 294 0.52 16.44 -9.15
CA GLY A 294 1.97 16.45 -9.28
C GLY A 294 2.56 17.86 -9.27
N VAL A 295 1.98 18.77 -10.04
CA VAL A 295 2.37 20.20 -10.02
C VAL A 295 2.13 20.81 -8.65
N ALA A 296 0.99 20.53 -8.02
CA ALA A 296 0.69 21.02 -6.67
C ALA A 296 1.69 20.47 -5.63
N PHE A 297 2.09 19.21 -5.76
CA PHE A 297 3.14 18.58 -4.93
C PHE A 297 4.48 19.30 -5.07
N LEU A 298 4.94 19.55 -6.30
CA LEU A 298 6.21 20.26 -6.55
C LEU A 298 6.20 21.67 -5.95
N ILE A 299 5.14 22.44 -6.20
CA ILE A 299 5.00 23.79 -5.63
C ILE A 299 5.02 23.72 -4.10
N GLY A 300 4.28 22.79 -3.51
CA GLY A 300 4.25 22.58 -2.06
C GLY A 300 5.61 22.17 -1.49
N LEU A 301 6.33 21.28 -2.16
CA LEU A 301 7.66 20.82 -1.74
C LEU A 301 8.69 21.95 -1.76
N PHE A 302 8.78 22.73 -2.86
CA PHE A 302 9.66 23.88 -2.93
C PHE A 302 9.30 24.94 -1.90
N TYR A 303 8.01 25.16 -1.65
CA TYR A 303 7.57 26.07 -0.59
C TYR A 303 8.02 25.60 0.80
N ILE A 304 7.90 24.31 1.11
CA ILE A 304 8.36 23.75 2.39
C ILE A 304 9.87 23.93 2.54
N ILE A 305 10.67 23.61 1.53
CA ILE A 305 12.13 23.77 1.56
C ILE A 305 12.49 25.24 1.80
N TYR A 306 11.89 26.16 1.05
CA TYR A 306 12.08 27.60 1.25
C TYR A 306 11.74 28.04 2.68
N LYS A 307 10.61 27.54 3.22
CA LYS A 307 10.18 27.89 4.60
C LYS A 307 11.12 27.32 5.66
N ILE A 308 11.60 26.11 5.50
CA ILE A 308 12.58 25.53 6.41
C ILE A 308 13.84 26.39 6.44
N ILE A 309 14.43 26.69 5.29
CA ILE A 309 15.66 27.52 5.19
C ILE A 309 15.43 28.90 5.82
N ASN A 310 14.36 29.58 5.45
CA ASN A 310 14.05 30.93 5.95
C ASN A 310 13.80 30.94 7.47
N LEU A 311 12.98 30.01 7.97
CA LEU A 311 12.64 30.00 9.40
C LEU A 311 13.81 29.54 10.28
N LEU A 312 14.68 28.65 9.78
CA LEU A 312 15.94 28.30 10.46
C LEU A 312 16.89 29.49 10.47
N TRP A 313 17.02 30.24 9.35
CA TRP A 313 17.82 31.45 9.31
C TRP A 313 17.32 32.49 10.32
N LEU A 314 16.00 32.76 10.39
CA LEU A 314 15.38 33.64 11.37
C LEU A 314 15.62 33.17 12.81
N ARG A 315 15.56 31.87 13.05
CA ARG A 315 15.80 31.27 14.36
C ARG A 315 17.23 31.48 14.84
N PHE A 316 18.23 31.17 14.00
CA PHE A 316 19.64 31.19 14.41
C PHE A 316 20.28 32.59 14.30
N ARG A 317 19.80 33.47 13.40
CA ARG A 317 20.37 34.81 13.23
C ARG A 317 19.64 35.89 14.02
N LYS A 318 18.33 35.74 14.24
CA LYS A 318 17.49 36.74 14.88
C LYS A 318 16.79 36.24 16.14
N ASP A 319 17.04 35.02 16.58
CA ASP A 319 16.36 34.35 17.70
C ASP A 319 14.82 34.35 17.62
N ILE A 320 14.25 34.40 16.39
CA ILE A 320 12.81 34.39 16.17
C ILE A 320 12.35 32.94 16.11
N ARG A 321 11.50 32.53 17.06
CA ARG A 321 10.89 31.20 17.10
C ARG A 321 9.57 31.19 16.35
N ASN A 322 9.35 30.14 15.53
CA ASN A 322 8.11 29.97 14.78
C ASN A 322 7.71 28.49 14.79
N GLU A 323 6.61 28.19 15.46
CA GLU A 323 6.12 26.80 15.60
C GLU A 323 5.68 26.16 14.26
N LYS A 324 5.44 26.96 13.20
CA LYS A 324 5.15 26.39 11.88
C LYS A 324 6.34 25.66 11.27
N LEU A 325 7.55 25.93 11.76
CA LEU A 325 8.75 25.20 11.35
C LEU A 325 8.63 23.71 11.67
N ASP A 326 7.98 23.35 12.80
CA ASP A 326 7.74 21.96 13.19
C ASP A 326 6.97 21.21 12.11
N ILE A 327 5.95 21.83 11.52
CA ILE A 327 5.12 21.23 10.47
C ILE A 327 5.93 21.02 9.18
N TYR A 328 6.75 22.01 8.79
CA TYR A 328 7.53 21.92 7.55
C TYR A 328 8.65 20.88 7.67
N ILE A 329 9.38 20.87 8.79
CA ILE A 329 10.42 19.85 9.04
C ILE A 329 9.77 18.46 9.11
N PHE A 330 8.66 18.32 9.81
CA PHE A 330 7.93 17.07 9.93
C PHE A 330 7.51 16.49 8.56
N LEU A 331 6.87 17.29 7.70
CA LEU A 331 6.42 16.85 6.37
C LEU A 331 7.60 16.50 5.47
N PHE A 332 8.67 17.29 5.51
CA PHE A 332 9.88 17.02 4.72
C PHE A 332 10.59 15.76 5.22
N ALA A 333 10.77 15.62 6.53
CA ALA A 333 11.37 14.43 7.14
C ALA A 333 10.53 13.17 6.88
N TRP A 334 9.19 13.28 6.93
CA TRP A 334 8.31 12.16 6.59
C TRP A 334 8.50 11.71 5.14
N LEU A 335 8.52 12.64 4.20
CA LEU A 335 8.78 12.32 2.81
C LEU A 335 10.12 11.61 2.63
N ILE A 336 11.21 12.18 3.16
CA ILE A 336 12.56 11.64 2.96
C ILE A 336 12.77 10.31 3.70
N ALA A 337 12.35 10.20 4.98
CA ALA A 337 12.54 8.98 5.75
C ALA A 337 11.81 7.79 5.13
N LEU A 338 10.55 7.96 4.72
CA LEU A 338 9.77 6.86 4.13
C LEU A 338 10.12 6.57 2.65
N LEU A 339 11.03 7.35 2.03
CA LEU A 339 11.69 7.00 0.76
C LEU A 339 12.90 6.07 0.98
N ILE A 340 13.50 6.02 2.18
CA ILE A 340 14.70 5.22 2.46
C ILE A 340 14.56 3.75 2.04
N PRO A 341 13.44 3.04 2.34
CA PRO A 341 13.29 1.63 1.96
C PRO A 341 13.30 1.40 0.44
N GLU A 342 13.04 2.43 -0.33
CA GLU A 342 13.05 2.37 -1.78
C GLU A 342 14.43 2.67 -2.35
N PHE A 343 14.99 3.84 -2.04
CA PHE A 343 16.26 4.24 -2.68
C PHE A 343 17.49 3.51 -2.12
N LEU A 344 17.39 2.84 -0.97
CA LEU A 344 18.43 1.93 -0.48
C LEU A 344 18.28 0.49 -1.00
N ALA A 345 17.30 0.20 -1.83
CA ALA A 345 17.19 -1.08 -2.52
C ALA A 345 17.75 -0.99 -3.94
N SER A 346 18.44 -2.04 -4.38
CA SER A 346 19.05 -2.11 -5.72
C SER A 346 18.06 -2.42 -6.82
N GLU A 347 16.95 -3.07 -6.50
CA GLU A 347 16.00 -3.59 -7.47
C GLU A 347 14.70 -2.80 -7.52
N GLY A 348 14.11 -2.73 -8.73
CA GLY A 348 12.75 -2.23 -8.95
C GLY A 348 12.57 -0.74 -8.67
N ASN A 349 13.61 0.07 -8.85
CA ASN A 349 13.50 1.53 -8.69
C ASN A 349 13.04 2.19 -10.00
N PRO A 350 12.04 3.09 -9.93
CA PRO A 350 11.25 3.51 -8.75
C PRO A 350 10.24 2.44 -8.28
N HIS A 351 9.90 2.41 -6.96
CA HIS A 351 9.08 1.35 -6.37
C HIS A 351 7.97 1.91 -5.45
N ALA A 352 6.74 1.94 -5.94
CA ALA A 352 5.60 2.57 -5.26
C ALA A 352 5.16 1.86 -3.98
N LEU A 353 5.36 0.54 -3.87
CA LEU A 353 5.03 -0.23 -2.67
C LEU A 353 5.99 0.08 -1.51
N ARG A 354 7.31 0.13 -1.78
CA ARG A 354 8.30 0.37 -0.71
C ARG A 354 8.17 1.75 -0.09
N SER A 355 7.69 2.72 -0.87
CA SER A 355 7.50 4.11 -0.44
C SER A 355 6.05 4.47 -0.11
N ILE A 356 5.15 3.51 0.04
CA ILE A 356 3.72 3.76 0.30
C ILE A 356 3.50 4.60 1.57
N GLY A 357 4.40 4.51 2.53
CA GLY A 357 4.39 5.33 3.74
C GLY A 357 4.51 6.84 3.48
N THR A 358 5.01 7.26 2.30
CA THR A 358 5.07 8.68 1.91
C THR A 358 3.73 9.23 1.41
N LEU A 359 2.78 8.37 1.06
CA LEU A 359 1.50 8.77 0.44
C LEU A 359 0.78 9.89 1.19
N PRO A 360 0.55 9.84 2.52
CA PRO A 360 -0.11 10.93 3.22
C PRO A 360 0.70 12.24 3.21
N ALA A 361 2.04 12.16 3.35
CA ALA A 361 2.90 13.33 3.32
C ALA A 361 2.85 14.03 1.95
N VAL A 362 2.95 13.27 0.86
CA VAL A 362 2.85 13.77 -0.52
C VAL A 362 1.53 14.49 -0.74
N ILE A 363 0.42 13.90 -0.33
CA ILE A 363 -0.91 14.50 -0.44
C ILE A 363 -1.02 15.78 0.41
N ILE A 364 -0.52 15.77 1.66
CA ILE A 364 -0.59 16.96 2.54
C ILE A 364 0.29 18.08 2.00
N ILE A 365 1.45 17.80 1.44
CA ILE A 365 2.30 18.77 0.76
C ILE A 365 1.57 19.38 -0.44
N SER A 366 0.84 18.58 -1.20
CA SER A 366 0.05 19.04 -2.36
C SER A 366 -1.10 19.99 -1.99
N ILE A 367 -1.54 20.03 -0.73
CA ILE A 367 -2.59 20.97 -0.27
C ILE A 367 -2.08 22.41 -0.24
N ILE A 368 -0.79 22.64 -0.04
CA ILE A 368 -0.20 23.97 0.24
C ILE A 368 -0.57 25.04 -0.79
N PRO A 369 -0.42 24.84 -2.11
CA PRO A 369 -0.79 25.85 -3.10
C PRO A 369 -2.29 26.17 -3.09
N PHE A 370 -3.16 25.19 -2.85
CA PHE A 370 -4.60 25.44 -2.73
C PHE A 370 -4.91 26.33 -1.51
N MET A 371 -4.24 26.07 -0.38
CA MET A 371 -4.40 26.90 0.82
C MET A 371 -3.87 28.32 0.61
N TRP A 372 -2.81 28.49 -0.18
CA TRP A 372 -2.30 29.82 -0.55
C TRP A 372 -3.33 30.58 -1.40
N VAL A 373 -3.93 29.95 -2.40
CA VAL A 373 -4.98 30.54 -3.23
C VAL A 373 -6.19 30.93 -2.37
N LEU A 374 -6.66 30.04 -1.50
CA LEU A 374 -7.78 30.31 -0.58
C LEU A 374 -7.50 31.50 0.34
N LYS A 375 -6.28 31.62 0.87
CA LYS A 375 -5.88 32.76 1.71
C LYS A 375 -5.91 34.08 0.96
N LYS A 376 -5.54 34.08 -0.33
CA LYS A 376 -5.50 35.26 -1.19
C LYS A 376 -6.82 35.57 -1.90
N TYR A 377 -7.80 34.65 -1.83
CA TYR A 377 -9.05 34.76 -2.59
C TYR A 377 -9.77 36.07 -2.43
N ASN A 378 -9.87 36.61 -1.19
CA ASN A 378 -10.56 37.88 -0.92
C ASN A 378 -9.82 39.10 -1.44
N SER A 379 -8.51 39.00 -1.72
CA SER A 379 -7.73 40.10 -2.30
C SER A 379 -7.82 40.20 -3.83
N PHE A 380 -8.45 39.19 -4.47
CA PHE A 380 -8.61 39.16 -5.93
C PHE A 380 -9.80 40.02 -6.38
N GLY A 381 -9.69 40.66 -7.52
CA GLY A 381 -10.81 41.34 -8.18
C GLY A 381 -11.92 40.37 -8.61
N HIS A 382 -13.13 40.87 -8.86
CA HIS A 382 -14.32 40.04 -9.13
C HIS A 382 -14.11 39.05 -10.28
N GLY A 383 -13.64 39.50 -11.45
CA GLY A 383 -13.40 38.63 -12.60
C GLY A 383 -12.36 37.54 -12.31
N PHE A 384 -11.28 37.86 -11.58
CA PHE A 384 -10.26 36.90 -11.20
C PHE A 384 -10.79 35.88 -10.18
N ARG A 385 -11.71 36.25 -9.27
CA ARG A 385 -12.37 35.31 -8.37
C ARG A 385 -13.20 34.26 -9.14
N ILE A 386 -13.93 34.70 -10.17
CA ILE A 386 -14.68 33.78 -11.05
C ILE A 386 -13.72 32.80 -11.72
N PHE A 387 -12.63 33.30 -12.29
CA PHE A 387 -11.59 32.45 -12.90
C PHE A 387 -11.02 31.45 -11.90
N VAL A 388 -10.70 31.86 -10.66
CA VAL A 388 -10.18 30.95 -9.61
C VAL A 388 -11.21 29.88 -9.24
N ILE A 389 -12.49 30.23 -9.10
CA ILE A 389 -13.55 29.26 -8.80
C ILE A 389 -13.70 28.25 -9.95
N SER A 390 -13.80 28.74 -11.20
CA SER A 390 -13.96 27.88 -12.38
C SER A 390 -12.75 26.95 -12.55
N SER A 391 -11.53 27.46 -12.36
CA SER A 391 -10.30 26.66 -12.40
C SER A 391 -10.26 25.63 -11.28
N ALA A 392 -10.71 25.97 -10.06
CA ALA A 392 -10.80 25.00 -8.95
C ALA A 392 -11.81 23.90 -9.27
N ILE A 393 -13.01 24.23 -9.76
CA ILE A 393 -14.01 23.24 -10.17
C ILE A 393 -13.44 22.32 -11.24
N ALA A 394 -12.82 22.86 -12.29
CA ALA A 394 -12.20 22.07 -13.36
C ALA A 394 -11.07 21.16 -12.83
N THR A 395 -10.22 21.68 -11.93
CA THR A 395 -9.13 20.91 -11.29
C THR A 395 -9.68 19.72 -10.48
N PHE A 396 -10.65 19.97 -9.60
CA PHE A 396 -11.23 18.90 -8.80
C PHE A 396 -12.04 17.91 -9.65
N ALA A 397 -12.77 18.37 -10.66
CA ALA A 397 -13.44 17.48 -11.62
C ALA A 397 -12.43 16.60 -12.38
N PHE A 398 -11.34 17.19 -12.88
CA PHE A 398 -10.27 16.43 -13.54
C PHE A 398 -9.69 15.34 -12.61
N ILE A 399 -9.36 15.68 -11.36
CA ILE A 399 -8.80 14.72 -10.39
C ILE A 399 -9.79 13.59 -10.11
N ALA A 400 -11.08 13.89 -9.96
CA ALA A 400 -12.13 12.88 -9.73
C ALA A 400 -12.32 11.92 -10.91
N ILE A 401 -11.92 12.31 -12.11
CA ILE A 401 -12.13 11.51 -13.33
C ILE A 401 -10.83 10.83 -13.77
N ALA A 402 -9.71 11.54 -13.82
CA ALA A 402 -8.49 11.09 -14.47
C ALA A 402 -7.92 9.80 -13.86
N ASP A 403 -7.75 9.76 -12.54
CA ASP A 403 -7.17 8.60 -11.86
C ASP A 403 -8.14 7.39 -11.79
N PRO A 404 -9.47 7.57 -11.50
CA PRO A 404 -10.43 6.47 -11.64
C PRO A 404 -10.54 5.93 -13.08
N VAL A 405 -10.55 6.77 -14.10
CA VAL A 405 -10.53 6.34 -15.51
C VAL A 405 -9.24 5.56 -15.80
N LYS A 406 -8.09 6.06 -15.34
CA LYS A 406 -6.81 5.34 -15.46
C LYS A 406 -6.89 3.93 -14.84
N TYR A 407 -7.55 3.78 -13.66
CA TYR A 407 -7.67 2.50 -12.98
C TYR A 407 -8.74 1.58 -13.60
N PHE A 408 -9.98 2.07 -13.74
CA PHE A 408 -11.12 1.23 -14.12
C PHE A 408 -11.30 1.02 -15.62
N ILE A 409 -10.64 1.85 -16.45
CA ILE A 409 -10.71 1.72 -17.91
C ILE A 409 -9.35 1.29 -18.48
N TYR A 410 -8.29 2.05 -18.29
CA TYR A 410 -7.02 1.74 -18.95
C TYR A 410 -6.30 0.56 -18.30
N PHE A 411 -6.11 0.58 -16.97
CA PHE A 411 -5.48 -0.52 -16.25
C PHE A 411 -6.33 -1.79 -16.31
N ALA A 412 -7.64 -1.70 -16.06
CA ALA A 412 -8.54 -2.86 -16.01
C ALA A 412 -8.62 -3.63 -17.34
N ASN A 413 -8.53 -2.93 -18.48
CA ASN A 413 -8.59 -3.55 -19.81
C ASN A 413 -7.20 -3.86 -20.41
N SER A 414 -6.13 -3.71 -19.64
CA SER A 414 -4.77 -3.99 -20.11
C SER A 414 -4.47 -5.49 -20.08
N PRO A 415 -4.10 -6.13 -21.20
CA PRO A 415 -3.65 -7.53 -21.19
C PRO A 415 -2.47 -7.77 -20.24
N LYS A 416 -1.58 -6.79 -20.11
CA LYS A 416 -0.45 -6.88 -19.18
C LYS A 416 -0.89 -6.95 -17.72
N GLN A 417 -2.02 -6.34 -17.36
CA GLN A 417 -2.60 -6.45 -16.01
C GLN A 417 -3.05 -7.89 -15.73
N HIS A 418 -3.70 -8.54 -16.71
CA HIS A 418 -4.09 -9.94 -16.63
C HIS A 418 -2.87 -10.85 -16.42
N GLU A 419 -1.82 -10.64 -17.20
CA GLU A 419 -0.57 -11.41 -17.09
C GLU A 419 0.08 -11.27 -15.70
N VAL A 420 0.29 -10.03 -15.20
CA VAL A 420 1.02 -9.80 -13.95
C VAL A 420 0.24 -10.14 -12.67
N PHE A 421 -1.09 -10.31 -12.78
CA PHE A 421 -1.93 -10.78 -11.69
C PHE A 421 -2.32 -12.26 -11.85
N ASP A 422 -1.69 -12.98 -12.80
CA ASP A 422 -1.94 -14.40 -13.04
C ASP A 422 -3.44 -14.71 -13.18
N ALA A 423 -4.16 -13.94 -14.01
CA ALA A 423 -5.62 -14.04 -14.15
C ALA A 423 -6.06 -15.42 -14.65
N ASN A 424 -5.22 -16.11 -15.44
CA ASN A 424 -5.45 -17.49 -15.88
C ASN A 424 -5.62 -18.46 -14.71
N LEU A 425 -4.92 -18.27 -13.58
CA LEU A 425 -5.02 -19.15 -12.40
C LEU A 425 -6.40 -19.07 -11.73
N ARG A 426 -7.08 -17.94 -11.86
CA ARG A 426 -8.47 -17.82 -11.44
C ARG A 426 -9.39 -18.61 -12.36
N VAL A 427 -9.19 -18.54 -13.69
CA VAL A 427 -9.94 -19.33 -14.66
C VAL A 427 -9.73 -20.83 -14.42
N VAL A 428 -8.48 -21.24 -14.17
CA VAL A 428 -8.15 -22.62 -13.75
C VAL A 428 -8.87 -22.99 -12.45
N SER A 429 -8.90 -22.12 -11.47
CA SER A 429 -9.60 -22.37 -10.19
C SER A 429 -11.11 -22.58 -10.38
N ASP A 430 -11.75 -21.76 -11.21
CA ASP A 430 -13.17 -21.89 -11.52
C ASP A 430 -13.44 -23.16 -12.34
N TYR A 431 -12.55 -23.52 -13.27
CA TYR A 431 -12.62 -24.79 -14.01
C TYR A 431 -12.52 -26.00 -13.09
N ILE A 432 -11.57 -26.02 -12.15
CA ILE A 432 -11.38 -27.10 -11.17
C ILE A 432 -12.65 -27.28 -10.31
N LYS A 433 -13.31 -26.22 -9.90
CA LYS A 433 -14.58 -26.29 -9.14
C LYS A 433 -15.72 -26.95 -9.92
N ALA A 434 -15.69 -26.84 -11.23
CA ALA A 434 -16.72 -27.43 -12.10
C ALA A 434 -16.47 -28.92 -12.40
N ILE A 435 -15.27 -29.44 -12.12
CA ILE A 435 -14.94 -30.87 -12.33
C ILE A 435 -15.57 -31.71 -11.22
N ASN A 436 -16.05 -32.91 -11.58
CA ASN A 436 -16.59 -33.88 -10.62
C ASN A 436 -15.56 -34.15 -9.49
N PRO A 437 -15.96 -34.02 -8.21
CA PRO A 437 -15.08 -34.27 -7.09
C PRO A 437 -14.38 -35.63 -7.07
N SER A 438 -15.00 -36.66 -7.64
CA SER A 438 -14.42 -38.00 -7.73
C SER A 438 -13.29 -38.16 -8.75
N GLN A 439 -13.19 -37.24 -9.74
CA GLN A 439 -12.11 -37.27 -10.74
C GLN A 439 -10.77 -36.88 -10.12
N GLU A 440 -9.72 -37.59 -10.52
CA GLU A 440 -8.34 -37.23 -10.18
C GLU A 440 -7.86 -36.03 -11.02
N LYS A 441 -7.41 -34.97 -10.35
CA LYS A 441 -6.95 -33.73 -10.96
C LYS A 441 -5.45 -33.58 -10.76
N PHE A 442 -4.68 -33.68 -11.84
CA PHE A 442 -3.23 -33.52 -11.84
C PHE A 442 -2.88 -32.14 -12.36
N ILE A 443 -2.52 -31.22 -11.46
CA ILE A 443 -2.24 -29.83 -11.80
C ILE A 443 -0.74 -29.67 -11.98
N VAL A 444 -0.33 -29.41 -13.22
CA VAL A 444 1.07 -29.13 -13.60
C VAL A 444 1.29 -27.62 -13.56
N THR A 445 2.08 -27.16 -12.58
CA THR A 445 2.23 -25.74 -12.29
C THR A 445 3.51 -25.42 -11.50
N GLY A 446 3.96 -24.18 -11.57
CA GLY A 446 5.07 -23.69 -10.74
C GLY A 446 4.69 -23.51 -9.26
N SER A 447 5.71 -23.37 -8.40
CA SER A 447 5.53 -23.26 -6.94
C SER A 447 4.68 -22.05 -6.52
N MET A 448 4.86 -20.92 -7.17
CA MET A 448 4.12 -19.69 -6.86
C MET A 448 2.73 -19.70 -7.48
N GLN A 449 2.59 -20.21 -8.71
CA GLN A 449 1.32 -20.27 -9.44
C GLN A 449 0.30 -21.23 -8.80
N ARG A 450 0.74 -22.22 -8.02
CA ARG A 450 -0.20 -23.08 -7.26
C ARG A 450 -0.92 -22.36 -6.13
N LEU A 451 -0.39 -21.25 -5.62
CA LEU A 451 -0.92 -20.57 -4.44
C LEU A 451 -2.33 -19.98 -4.65
N PRO A 452 -2.63 -19.24 -5.75
CA PRO A 452 -3.99 -18.78 -6.04
C PRO A 452 -4.99 -19.94 -6.15
N ILE A 453 -4.57 -21.05 -6.79
CA ILE A 453 -5.43 -22.24 -6.95
C ILE A 453 -5.73 -22.86 -5.59
N LYS A 454 -4.71 -23.05 -4.74
CA LYS A 454 -4.87 -23.59 -3.37
C LYS A 454 -5.75 -22.69 -2.51
N TYR A 455 -5.54 -21.37 -2.58
CA TYR A 455 -6.34 -20.43 -1.82
C TYR A 455 -7.81 -20.48 -2.19
N LEU A 456 -8.12 -20.44 -3.49
CA LEU A 456 -9.51 -20.45 -3.97
C LEU A 456 -10.19 -21.81 -3.85
N ASN A 457 -9.41 -22.88 -3.68
CA ASN A 457 -9.88 -24.27 -3.68
C ASN A 457 -9.32 -25.07 -2.50
N PRO A 458 -9.51 -24.66 -1.24
CA PRO A 458 -8.84 -25.29 -0.10
C PRO A 458 -9.29 -26.73 0.18
N ASN A 459 -10.49 -27.11 -0.25
CA ASN A 459 -11.14 -28.40 0.11
C ASN A 459 -11.46 -29.28 -1.10
N ILE A 460 -10.82 -29.05 -2.25
CA ILE A 460 -11.07 -29.91 -3.42
C ILE A 460 -10.30 -31.24 -3.26
N SER A 461 -11.06 -32.32 -3.19
CA SER A 461 -10.54 -33.69 -3.11
C SER A 461 -9.88 -34.13 -4.43
N ASN A 462 -9.05 -35.17 -4.35
CA ASN A 462 -8.40 -35.82 -5.50
C ASN A 462 -7.62 -34.85 -6.39
N THR A 463 -6.89 -33.87 -5.75
CA THR A 463 -6.12 -32.86 -6.46
C THR A 463 -4.65 -32.97 -6.09
N PHE A 464 -3.81 -33.20 -7.11
CA PHE A 464 -2.38 -33.42 -6.97
C PHE A 464 -1.61 -32.35 -7.75
N TYR A 465 -0.54 -31.82 -7.16
CA TYR A 465 0.25 -30.75 -7.76
C TYR A 465 1.64 -31.26 -8.15
N PHE A 466 2.04 -31.04 -9.38
CA PHE A 466 3.34 -31.43 -9.94
C PHE A 466 4.05 -30.24 -10.56
N TYR A 467 5.37 -30.24 -10.49
CA TYR A 467 6.16 -29.34 -11.31
C TYR A 467 6.24 -29.88 -12.75
N PRO A 468 6.44 -29.01 -13.76
CA PRO A 468 6.61 -29.47 -15.15
C PRO A 468 7.69 -30.55 -15.33
N GLY A 469 8.82 -30.45 -14.60
CA GLY A 469 9.89 -31.44 -14.62
C GLY A 469 9.60 -32.75 -13.87
N GLU A 470 8.44 -32.89 -13.22
CA GLU A 470 8.06 -34.08 -12.42
C GLU A 470 6.93 -34.90 -13.06
N VAL A 471 6.49 -34.53 -14.27
CA VAL A 471 5.34 -35.16 -14.93
C VAL A 471 5.53 -36.68 -15.19
N GLN A 472 6.77 -37.17 -15.24
CA GLN A 472 7.07 -38.62 -15.32
C GLN A 472 6.55 -39.40 -14.10
N ASN A 473 6.45 -38.75 -12.94
CA ASN A 473 6.00 -39.38 -11.68
C ASN A 473 4.47 -39.48 -11.58
N ILE A 474 3.74 -38.92 -12.55
CA ILE A 474 2.28 -38.94 -12.55
C ILE A 474 1.80 -40.35 -12.93
N SER A 475 1.01 -40.96 -12.03
CA SER A 475 0.39 -42.27 -12.21
C SER A 475 -1.06 -42.22 -11.73
N PRO A 476 -2.04 -41.96 -12.63
CA PRO A 476 -3.45 -41.95 -12.29
C PRO A 476 -3.90 -43.34 -11.82
N SER A 477 -4.82 -43.40 -10.84
CA SER A 477 -5.46 -44.62 -10.41
C SER A 477 -6.39 -45.20 -11.49
N ASN A 478 -7.05 -44.29 -12.23
CA ASN A 478 -7.87 -44.59 -13.40
C ASN A 478 -7.68 -43.52 -14.47
N THR A 479 -7.12 -43.94 -15.61
CA THR A 479 -6.88 -43.02 -16.75
C THR A 479 -8.15 -42.47 -17.34
N ASP A 480 -9.26 -43.19 -17.30
CA ASP A 480 -10.55 -42.73 -17.88
C ASP A 480 -11.21 -41.61 -17.07
N SER A 481 -10.86 -41.53 -15.78
CA SER A 481 -11.37 -40.47 -14.88
C SER A 481 -10.34 -39.39 -14.54
N ALA A 482 -9.13 -39.50 -15.06
CA ALA A 482 -8.06 -38.56 -14.79
C ALA A 482 -8.15 -37.32 -15.68
N ILE A 483 -7.79 -36.17 -15.13
CA ILE A 483 -7.64 -34.91 -15.90
C ILE A 483 -6.30 -34.25 -15.55
N PHE A 484 -5.51 -33.90 -16.56
CA PHE A 484 -4.29 -33.11 -16.41
C PHE A 484 -4.59 -31.67 -16.76
N ILE A 485 -4.15 -30.73 -15.92
CA ILE A 485 -4.40 -29.30 -16.06
C ILE A 485 -3.04 -28.59 -16.01
N PHE A 486 -2.70 -27.88 -17.07
CA PHE A 486 -1.45 -27.12 -17.19
C PHE A 486 -1.76 -25.63 -17.07
N THR A 487 -1.16 -24.96 -16.11
CA THR A 487 -1.39 -23.52 -15.88
C THR A 487 -0.63 -22.64 -16.85
N GLY A 488 0.27 -23.19 -17.66
CA GLY A 488 1.06 -22.48 -18.68
C GLY A 488 1.45 -23.41 -19.82
N ALA A 489 2.03 -22.84 -20.87
CA ALA A 489 2.43 -23.53 -22.09
C ALA A 489 3.78 -24.26 -21.92
N ASP A 490 3.86 -25.21 -20.99
CA ASP A 490 5.00 -26.10 -20.84
C ASP A 490 4.87 -27.28 -21.83
N TRP A 491 5.35 -27.05 -23.07
CA TRP A 491 5.18 -27.98 -24.17
C TRP A 491 5.90 -29.30 -23.96
N ASP A 492 7.01 -29.33 -23.23
CA ASP A 492 7.75 -30.57 -22.94
C ASP A 492 6.89 -31.49 -22.03
N ALA A 493 6.34 -30.92 -20.97
CA ALA A 493 5.45 -31.63 -20.05
C ALA A 493 4.16 -32.07 -20.74
N ILE A 494 3.55 -31.18 -21.55
CA ILE A 494 2.33 -31.48 -22.32
C ILE A 494 2.58 -32.63 -23.29
N ASN A 495 3.64 -32.57 -24.11
CA ASN A 495 3.94 -33.57 -25.11
C ASN A 495 4.33 -34.91 -24.49
N TYR A 496 5.07 -34.89 -23.37
CA TYR A 496 5.36 -36.11 -22.60
C TYR A 496 4.08 -36.82 -22.18
N LEU A 497 3.13 -36.13 -21.56
CA LEU A 497 1.87 -36.74 -21.11
C LEU A 497 0.96 -37.13 -22.26
N ARG A 498 0.95 -36.40 -23.39
CA ARG A 498 0.25 -36.82 -24.62
C ARG A 498 0.80 -38.11 -25.18
N THR A 499 2.10 -38.31 -25.13
CA THR A 499 2.74 -39.59 -25.59
C THR A 499 2.45 -40.71 -24.62
N LYS A 500 2.47 -40.45 -23.30
CA LYS A 500 2.19 -41.43 -22.25
C LYS A 500 0.71 -41.86 -22.22
N PHE A 501 -0.21 -40.93 -22.55
CA PHE A 501 -1.66 -41.14 -22.54
C PHE A 501 -2.29 -40.79 -23.90
N PRO A 502 -2.08 -41.59 -24.97
CA PRO A 502 -2.42 -41.21 -26.35
C PRO A 502 -3.93 -41.09 -26.62
N ASN A 503 -4.76 -41.70 -25.79
CA ASN A 503 -6.22 -41.67 -25.91
C ASN A 503 -6.84 -40.38 -25.36
N MET A 504 -6.08 -39.56 -24.62
CA MET A 504 -6.59 -38.33 -24.04
C MET A 504 -6.59 -37.19 -25.05
N THR A 505 -7.66 -36.42 -25.03
CA THR A 505 -7.87 -35.23 -25.89
C THR A 505 -7.21 -34.01 -25.26
N PHE A 506 -6.37 -33.33 -26.05
CA PHE A 506 -5.80 -32.04 -25.68
C PHE A 506 -6.82 -30.91 -25.96
N GLN A 507 -6.98 -30.01 -24.99
CA GLN A 507 -7.83 -28.82 -25.12
C GLN A 507 -7.07 -27.55 -24.70
N ASP A 508 -7.14 -26.51 -25.56
CA ASP A 508 -6.71 -25.15 -25.26
C ASP A 508 -7.91 -24.36 -24.73
N HIS A 509 -7.77 -23.76 -23.56
CA HIS A 509 -8.79 -22.90 -22.95
C HIS A 509 -8.29 -21.47 -22.96
N ARG A 510 -8.96 -20.59 -23.69
CA ARG A 510 -8.60 -19.19 -23.82
C ARG A 510 -9.80 -18.29 -23.60
N ASN A 511 -9.65 -17.24 -22.78
CA ASN A 511 -10.66 -16.20 -22.64
C ASN A 511 -10.41 -15.02 -23.62
N SER A 512 -11.32 -14.03 -23.59
CA SER A 512 -11.25 -12.83 -24.45
C SER A 512 -10.03 -11.94 -24.18
N PHE A 513 -9.38 -12.07 -23.04
CA PHE A 513 -8.18 -11.31 -22.66
C PHE A 513 -6.87 -12.02 -22.99
N GLY A 514 -6.95 -13.27 -23.49
CA GLY A 514 -5.79 -14.08 -23.82
C GLY A 514 -5.25 -14.92 -22.65
N ASP A 515 -5.96 -14.94 -21.50
CA ASP A 515 -5.59 -15.83 -20.39
C ASP A 515 -5.81 -17.28 -20.82
N THR A 516 -4.77 -18.09 -20.75
CA THR A 516 -4.77 -19.46 -21.27
C THR A 516 -4.38 -20.48 -20.21
N PHE A 517 -4.97 -21.65 -20.31
CA PHE A 517 -4.54 -22.88 -19.68
C PHE A 517 -4.86 -24.07 -20.57
N TYR A 518 -4.30 -25.23 -20.28
CA TYR A 518 -4.46 -26.40 -21.15
C TYR A 518 -4.92 -27.62 -20.34
N THR A 519 -5.66 -28.52 -21.00
CA THR A 519 -6.08 -29.78 -20.37
C THR A 519 -5.83 -30.98 -21.27
N LEU A 520 -5.56 -32.13 -20.65
CA LEU A 520 -5.64 -33.47 -21.26
C LEU A 520 -6.68 -34.26 -20.47
N LYS A 521 -7.68 -34.80 -21.15
CA LYS A 521 -8.76 -35.61 -20.57
C LYS A 521 -9.37 -36.54 -21.61
N ASN A 522 -10.02 -37.59 -21.15
CA ASN A 522 -10.86 -38.45 -21.99
C ASN A 522 -12.20 -37.81 -22.32
#